data_641ce60c52b34ab4bb9afe0ed03efff7
#
_entry.id   641ce60c52b34ab4bb9afe0ed03efff7
#
_cell.length_a   1.000
_cell.length_b   1.000
_cell.length_c   1.000
_cell.angle_alpha   90.00
_cell.angle_beta   90.00
_cell.angle_gamma   90.00
#
_symmetry.space_group_name_H-M   'P 1'
#
loop_
_entity.id
_entity.type
_entity.pdbx_description
1 polymer ?
#
loop_
_entity_poly.entity_id
_entity_poly.type
_entity_poly.pdbx_seq_one_letter_code
_entity_poly.pdbx_strand_id
1 'polypeptide(L)'
;MADFTFAHREEGFDEHINRSVRGYSNLLQDVISLSRYFIEDDTQVLDIGCSTGKVTEAMLNYNSDHCKNAKWIGVEIADGFKKDLDKRESKLKKEGHDVEFKHPIDIIKYRDWAGTNLVTSIFTLQFMSKRVRMEVLRNIYSGLNEGGAFLFAEKTICKSALVQEMITFNFYDYKRSVGKFTSEDIMDKERTLRHMMKPNTWEHVEHMVSNAGFSTVQPFWRNHAFVGAIALK
;
A
#
# COMPACT_ATOMS: atom_id res chain seq x y z
N MET A 1 11.34 -22.69 2.57
CA MET A 1 10.48 -21.52 2.79
C MET A 1 9.40 -21.60 1.74
N ALA A 2 8.12 -21.63 2.13
CA ALA A 2 7.05 -21.53 1.14
C ALA A 2 7.17 -20.17 0.47
N ASP A 3 7.38 -20.18 -0.83
CA ASP A 3 7.48 -18.99 -1.66
C ASP A 3 6.09 -18.35 -1.72
N PHE A 4 5.83 -17.39 -0.82
CA PHE A 4 4.57 -16.69 -0.78
C PHE A 4 4.61 -15.53 -1.77
N THR A 5 4.52 -15.86 -3.03
CA THR A 5 4.34 -14.86 -4.07
C THR A 5 2.86 -14.57 -4.22
N PHE A 6 2.44 -13.38 -3.81
CA PHE A 6 1.07 -12.87 -4.03
C PHE A 6 0.68 -12.90 -5.53
N ALA A 7 1.66 -13.01 -6.41
CA ALA A 7 1.50 -12.99 -7.85
C ALA A 7 1.03 -14.32 -8.47
N HIS A 8 1.14 -15.45 -7.76
CA HIS A 8 0.72 -16.75 -8.28
C HIS A 8 -0.73 -17.08 -7.86
N ARG A 9 -1.70 -16.42 -8.51
CA ARG A 9 -3.12 -16.70 -8.35
C ARG A 9 -3.78 -16.76 -9.71
N GLU A 10 -4.70 -17.72 -9.89
CA GLU A 10 -5.42 -17.93 -11.15
C GLU A 10 -6.22 -16.69 -11.57
N GLU A 11 -6.88 -16.02 -10.62
CA GLU A 11 -7.67 -14.80 -10.85
C GLU A 11 -6.85 -13.50 -10.94
N GLY A 12 -5.53 -13.57 -10.73
CA GLY A 12 -4.68 -12.39 -10.63
C GLY A 12 -4.77 -11.67 -9.28
N PHE A 13 -3.76 -10.88 -8.96
CA PHE A 13 -3.62 -10.22 -7.66
C PHE A 13 -4.70 -9.15 -7.44
N ASP A 14 -4.94 -8.29 -8.43
CA ASP A 14 -5.85 -7.16 -8.32
C ASP A 14 -7.30 -7.58 -8.07
N GLU A 15 -7.75 -8.62 -8.76
CA GLU A 15 -9.09 -9.18 -8.54
C GLU A 15 -9.18 -9.83 -7.17
N HIS A 16 -8.16 -10.62 -6.80
CA HIS A 16 -8.13 -11.28 -5.50
C HIS A 16 -8.20 -10.30 -4.33
N ILE A 17 -7.39 -9.22 -4.33
CA ILE A 17 -7.40 -8.26 -3.22
C ILE A 17 -8.73 -7.51 -3.14
N ASN A 18 -9.31 -7.15 -4.28
CA ASN A 18 -10.62 -6.48 -4.34
C ASN A 18 -11.75 -7.33 -3.75
N ARG A 19 -11.70 -8.65 -3.95
CA ARG A 19 -12.64 -9.62 -3.36
C ARG A 19 -12.33 -9.92 -1.89
N SER A 20 -11.06 -9.82 -1.49
CA SER A 20 -10.59 -10.17 -0.13
C SER A 20 -10.79 -9.05 0.89
N VAL A 21 -10.71 -7.79 0.48
CA VAL A 21 -10.77 -6.62 1.37
C VAL A 21 -12.02 -5.83 1.07
N ARG A 22 -12.97 -5.83 2.03
CA ARG A 22 -14.22 -5.10 1.88
C ARG A 22 -13.96 -3.62 1.71
N GLY A 23 -14.50 -3.03 0.61
CA GLY A 23 -14.34 -1.61 0.32
C GLY A 23 -12.94 -1.23 -0.20
N TYR A 24 -12.15 -2.19 -0.70
CA TYR A 24 -10.82 -1.91 -1.26
C TYR A 24 -10.87 -0.89 -2.41
N SER A 25 -11.86 -1.00 -3.30
CA SER A 25 -12.06 -0.04 -4.38
C SER A 25 -12.32 1.39 -3.88
N ASN A 26 -13.07 1.55 -2.78
CA ASN A 26 -13.30 2.86 -2.16
C ASN A 26 -12.00 3.43 -1.57
N LEU A 27 -11.23 2.59 -0.85
CA LEU A 27 -9.90 2.99 -0.37
C LEU A 27 -9.02 3.52 -1.50
N LEU A 28 -8.96 2.80 -2.64
CA LEU A 28 -8.14 3.22 -3.77
C LEU A 28 -8.67 4.52 -4.41
N GLN A 29 -9.99 4.69 -4.51
CA GLN A 29 -10.58 5.94 -4.99
C GLN A 29 -10.19 7.13 -4.10
N ASP A 30 -10.23 6.95 -2.76
CA ASP A 30 -9.81 7.98 -1.81
C ASP A 30 -8.31 8.27 -1.96
N VAL A 31 -7.44 7.26 -2.04
CA VAL A 31 -5.99 7.43 -2.26
C VAL A 31 -5.70 8.19 -3.55
N ILE A 32 -6.36 7.79 -4.65
CA ILE A 32 -6.19 8.42 -5.97
C ILE A 32 -6.65 9.88 -5.93
N SER A 33 -7.81 10.17 -5.35
CA SER A 33 -8.33 11.54 -5.29
C SER A 33 -7.50 12.43 -4.36
N LEU A 34 -7.06 11.92 -3.21
CA LEU A 34 -6.19 12.63 -2.29
C LEU A 34 -4.81 12.91 -2.87
N SER A 35 -4.31 12.07 -3.78
CA SER A 35 -3.00 12.28 -4.42
C SER A 35 -2.87 13.64 -5.09
N ARG A 36 -3.97 14.17 -5.64
CA ARG A 36 -4.00 15.45 -6.38
C ARG A 36 -3.55 16.65 -5.54
N TYR A 37 -3.68 16.58 -4.22
CA TYR A 37 -3.29 17.69 -3.35
C TYR A 37 -1.79 17.81 -3.14
N PHE A 38 -1.00 16.81 -3.56
CA PHE A 38 0.42 16.71 -3.27
C PHE A 38 1.31 16.56 -4.51
N ILE A 39 0.71 16.21 -5.65
CA ILE A 39 1.47 15.98 -6.88
C ILE A 39 1.59 17.30 -7.65
N GLU A 40 2.84 17.67 -7.93
CA GLU A 40 3.20 18.87 -8.67
C GLU A 40 4.22 18.52 -9.75
N ASP A 41 4.37 19.40 -10.75
CA ASP A 41 5.41 19.26 -11.76
C ASP A 41 6.81 19.26 -11.10
N ASP A 42 7.73 18.52 -11.70
CA ASP A 42 9.12 18.36 -11.25
C ASP A 42 9.27 17.73 -9.85
N THR A 43 8.23 17.06 -9.34
CA THR A 43 8.28 16.31 -8.09
C THR A 43 8.22 14.82 -8.33
N GLN A 44 8.52 14.05 -7.26
CA GLN A 44 8.49 12.60 -7.29
C GLN A 44 7.29 12.04 -6.50
N VAL A 45 6.67 11.00 -7.05
CA VAL A 45 5.69 10.13 -6.37
C VAL A 45 6.31 8.75 -6.19
N LEU A 46 6.28 8.22 -4.98
CA LEU A 46 6.85 6.92 -4.63
C LEU A 46 5.78 5.96 -4.10
N ASP A 47 5.58 4.83 -4.77
CA ASP A 47 4.65 3.77 -4.35
C ASP A 47 5.41 2.57 -3.79
N ILE A 48 5.29 2.33 -2.48
CA ILE A 48 6.02 1.29 -1.75
C ILE A 48 5.20 0.00 -1.69
N GLY A 49 5.71 -1.07 -2.28
CA GLY A 49 5.00 -2.33 -2.46
C GLY A 49 3.93 -2.19 -3.53
N CYS A 50 4.34 -1.66 -4.69
CA CYS A 50 3.43 -1.29 -5.79
C CYS A 50 2.75 -2.49 -6.47
N SER A 51 3.13 -3.73 -6.15
CA SER A 51 2.55 -4.98 -6.69
C SER A 51 2.53 -4.99 -8.22
N THR A 52 1.34 -4.93 -8.82
CA THR A 52 1.15 -4.85 -10.29
C THR A 52 1.38 -3.44 -10.86
N GLY A 53 1.65 -2.42 -10.04
CA GLY A 53 1.76 -1.01 -10.44
C GLY A 53 0.42 -0.33 -10.77
N LYS A 54 -0.70 -0.97 -10.49
CA LYS A 54 -2.05 -0.47 -10.83
C LYS A 54 -2.41 0.82 -10.09
N VAL A 55 -2.02 0.94 -8.83
CA VAL A 55 -2.29 2.15 -8.03
C VAL A 55 -1.48 3.32 -8.56
N THR A 56 -0.20 3.10 -8.86
CA THR A 56 0.69 4.09 -9.49
C THR A 56 0.10 4.59 -10.82
N GLU A 57 -0.30 3.67 -11.74
CA GLU A 57 -0.94 4.03 -13.02
C GLU A 57 -2.24 4.82 -12.82
N ALA A 58 -3.07 4.41 -11.85
CA ALA A 58 -4.35 5.09 -11.61
C ALA A 58 -4.16 6.51 -11.06
N MET A 59 -3.20 6.74 -10.15
CA MET A 59 -2.84 8.08 -9.67
C MET A 59 -2.27 8.94 -10.81
N LEU A 60 -1.38 8.38 -11.62
CA LEU A 60 -0.79 9.06 -12.78
C LEU A 60 -1.88 9.52 -13.75
N ASN A 61 -2.78 8.62 -14.16
CA ASN A 61 -3.87 8.95 -15.08
C ASN A 61 -4.82 10.01 -14.52
N TYR A 62 -5.14 9.93 -13.22
CA TYR A 62 -6.02 10.89 -12.54
C TYR A 62 -5.41 12.30 -12.49
N ASN A 63 -4.09 12.40 -12.42
CA ASN A 63 -3.37 13.67 -12.32
C ASN A 63 -2.83 14.19 -13.65
N SER A 64 -3.02 13.51 -14.76
CA SER A 64 -2.45 13.82 -16.07
C SER A 64 -2.89 15.17 -16.66
N ASP A 65 -4.04 15.71 -16.25
CA ASP A 65 -4.53 17.04 -16.60
C ASP A 65 -3.92 18.15 -15.73
N HIS A 66 -3.45 17.81 -14.54
CA HIS A 66 -2.94 18.70 -13.51
C HIS A 66 -1.41 18.79 -13.49
N CYS A 67 -0.74 17.65 -13.67
CA CYS A 67 0.71 17.53 -13.59
C CYS A 67 1.24 16.69 -14.75
N LYS A 68 2.25 17.20 -15.47
CA LYS A 68 2.81 16.53 -16.66
C LYS A 68 4.22 16.01 -16.46
N ASN A 69 4.99 16.59 -15.57
CA ASN A 69 6.42 16.33 -15.41
C ASN A 69 6.77 15.65 -14.08
N ALA A 70 5.80 15.07 -13.37
CA ALA A 70 6.11 14.30 -12.16
C ALA A 70 6.80 13.00 -12.53
N LYS A 71 7.78 12.60 -11.68
CA LYS A 71 8.46 11.31 -11.76
C LYS A 71 7.71 10.30 -10.89
N TRP A 72 7.35 9.16 -11.48
CA TRP A 72 6.58 8.10 -10.82
C TRP A 72 7.45 6.89 -10.56
N ILE A 73 7.63 6.49 -9.30
CA ILE A 73 8.46 5.36 -8.93
C ILE A 73 7.63 4.36 -8.13
N GLY A 74 7.58 3.13 -8.61
CA GLY A 74 7.09 2.00 -7.84
C GLY A 74 8.24 1.13 -7.35
N VAL A 75 8.23 0.72 -6.09
CA VAL A 75 9.23 -0.19 -5.51
C VAL A 75 8.54 -1.46 -5.06
N GLU A 76 9.00 -2.63 -5.56
CA GLU A 76 8.41 -3.93 -5.24
C GLU A 76 9.53 -4.96 -4.94
N ILE A 77 9.35 -5.72 -3.87
CA ILE A 77 10.28 -6.78 -3.47
C ILE A 77 9.96 -8.14 -4.09
N ALA A 78 8.68 -8.37 -4.38
CA ALA A 78 8.21 -9.66 -4.89
C ALA A 78 8.47 -9.79 -6.39
N ASP A 79 9.29 -10.77 -6.78
CA ASP A 79 9.68 -11.01 -8.17
C ASP A 79 8.51 -11.47 -9.07
N GLY A 80 7.48 -12.06 -8.48
CA GLY A 80 6.28 -12.52 -9.19
C GLY A 80 5.51 -11.44 -9.94
N PHE A 81 5.66 -10.16 -9.59
CA PHE A 81 5.02 -9.04 -10.29
C PHE A 81 5.79 -8.49 -11.49
N LYS A 82 7.02 -8.99 -11.72
CA LYS A 82 7.92 -8.48 -12.75
C LYS A 82 7.24 -8.29 -14.12
N LYS A 83 6.54 -9.30 -14.60
CA LYS A 83 5.89 -9.29 -15.91
C LYS A 83 4.82 -8.18 -16.04
N ASP A 84 4.05 -7.98 -14.99
CA ASP A 84 3.01 -6.94 -14.97
C ASP A 84 3.64 -5.55 -14.90
N LEU A 85 4.67 -5.38 -14.08
CA LEU A 85 5.41 -4.13 -13.94
C LEU A 85 6.13 -3.74 -15.23
N ASP A 86 6.89 -4.66 -15.87
CA ASP A 86 7.58 -4.40 -17.13
C ASP A 86 6.61 -3.99 -18.24
N LYS A 87 5.45 -4.66 -18.33
CA LYS A 87 4.41 -4.35 -19.30
C LYS A 87 3.81 -2.94 -19.06
N ARG A 88 3.50 -2.62 -17.81
CA ARG A 88 2.90 -1.35 -17.42
C ARG A 88 3.87 -0.19 -17.63
N GLU A 89 5.12 -0.35 -17.21
CA GLU A 89 6.17 0.63 -17.43
C GLU A 89 6.35 0.95 -18.92
N SER A 90 6.46 -0.10 -19.75
CA SER A 90 6.59 0.04 -21.19
C SER A 90 5.40 0.78 -21.82
N LYS A 91 4.17 0.54 -21.34
CA LYS A 91 2.96 1.24 -21.78
C LYS A 91 3.04 2.72 -21.42
N LEU A 92 3.24 3.03 -20.14
CA LEU A 92 3.23 4.41 -19.63
C LEU A 92 4.36 5.26 -20.20
N LYS A 93 5.55 4.69 -20.41
CA LYS A 93 6.65 5.38 -21.10
C LYS A 93 6.32 5.73 -22.58
N LYS A 94 5.59 4.84 -23.28
CA LYS A 94 5.11 5.12 -24.65
C LYS A 94 4.06 6.24 -24.69
N GLU A 95 3.31 6.39 -23.60
CA GLU A 95 2.34 7.49 -23.43
C GLU A 95 3.02 8.82 -23.00
N GLY A 96 4.36 8.81 -22.81
CA GLY A 96 5.15 10.01 -22.54
C GLY A 96 5.37 10.30 -21.07
N HIS A 97 5.06 9.37 -20.17
CA HIS A 97 5.24 9.56 -18.74
C HIS A 97 6.61 9.11 -18.23
N ASP A 98 7.18 9.85 -17.26
CA ASP A 98 8.39 9.46 -16.53
C ASP A 98 8.01 8.50 -15.39
N VAL A 99 8.07 7.20 -15.69
CA VAL A 99 7.72 6.14 -14.75
C VAL A 99 8.79 5.07 -14.71
N GLU A 100 9.10 4.58 -13.52
CA GLU A 100 10.05 3.49 -13.29
C GLU A 100 9.53 2.53 -12.21
N PHE A 101 9.49 1.23 -12.49
CA PHE A 101 9.22 0.20 -11.50
C PHE A 101 10.50 -0.53 -11.12
N LYS A 102 10.98 -0.29 -9.90
CA LYS A 102 12.19 -0.90 -9.33
C LYS A 102 11.82 -2.22 -8.67
N HIS A 103 12.17 -3.32 -9.32
CA HIS A 103 11.92 -4.68 -8.83
C HIS A 103 13.03 -5.65 -9.27
N PRO A 104 13.33 -6.71 -8.53
CA PRO A 104 12.95 -6.94 -7.14
C PRO A 104 13.86 -6.11 -6.21
N ILE A 105 13.31 -5.11 -5.55
CA ILE A 105 14.08 -4.23 -4.64
C ILE A 105 13.39 -4.14 -3.27
N ASP A 106 14.15 -4.41 -2.22
CA ASP A 106 13.73 -4.12 -0.86
C ASP A 106 13.80 -2.60 -0.62
N ILE A 107 12.71 -2.01 -0.16
CA ILE A 107 12.59 -0.57 0.12
C ILE A 107 13.69 -0.06 1.09
N ILE A 108 14.21 -0.91 1.97
CA ILE A 108 15.33 -0.55 2.87
C ILE A 108 16.59 -0.20 2.06
N LYS A 109 16.75 -0.75 0.86
CA LYS A 109 17.88 -0.49 -0.04
C LYS A 109 17.66 0.68 -0.97
N TYR A 110 16.43 1.19 -1.06
CA TYR A 110 16.10 2.35 -1.88
C TYR A 110 16.77 3.61 -1.32
N ARG A 111 17.30 4.48 -2.22
CA ARG A 111 18.09 5.66 -1.83
C ARG A 111 17.66 6.97 -2.50
N ASP A 112 16.87 6.88 -3.56
CA ASP A 112 16.48 8.05 -4.36
C ASP A 112 15.18 8.68 -3.82
N TRP A 113 15.28 9.32 -2.65
CA TRP A 113 14.14 9.94 -1.95
C TRP A 113 13.96 11.43 -2.27
N ALA A 114 14.95 12.05 -2.94
CA ALA A 114 14.95 13.50 -3.14
C ALA A 114 13.79 13.97 -4.04
N GLY A 115 13.18 15.09 -3.69
CA GLY A 115 12.09 15.68 -4.45
C GLY A 115 10.75 14.97 -4.34
N THR A 116 10.59 14.08 -3.35
CA THR A 116 9.34 13.32 -3.16
C THR A 116 8.29 14.18 -2.48
N ASN A 117 7.14 14.38 -3.12
CA ASN A 117 5.97 15.06 -2.54
C ASN A 117 4.92 14.09 -2.01
N LEU A 118 4.84 12.90 -2.60
CA LEU A 118 3.87 11.90 -2.19
C LEU A 118 4.53 10.52 -2.09
N VAL A 119 4.31 9.86 -0.95
CA VAL A 119 4.60 8.43 -0.80
C VAL A 119 3.29 7.69 -0.55
N THR A 120 3.10 6.55 -1.22
CA THR A 120 2.00 5.62 -0.95
C THR A 120 2.52 4.28 -0.45
N SER A 121 1.75 3.61 0.42
CA SER A 121 2.03 2.25 0.87
C SER A 121 0.74 1.54 1.27
N ILE A 122 0.18 0.74 0.37
CA ILE A 122 -1.12 0.10 0.56
C ILE A 122 -0.94 -1.36 0.96
N PHE A 123 -1.20 -1.66 2.24
CA PHE A 123 -1.09 -2.99 2.85
C PHE A 123 0.32 -3.63 2.74
N THR A 124 1.38 -2.82 2.77
CA THR A 124 2.77 -3.28 2.61
C THR A 124 3.54 -3.29 3.93
N LEU A 125 3.51 -2.19 4.70
CA LEU A 125 4.33 -2.07 5.92
C LEU A 125 3.98 -3.13 6.98
N GLN A 126 2.76 -3.64 6.97
CA GLN A 126 2.29 -4.69 7.88
C GLN A 126 3.08 -6.00 7.81
N PHE A 127 3.85 -6.22 6.76
CA PHE A 127 4.73 -7.39 6.61
C PHE A 127 6.13 -7.19 7.18
N MET A 128 6.49 -5.95 7.52
CA MET A 128 7.80 -5.60 8.05
C MET A 128 7.87 -5.80 9.56
N SER A 129 9.05 -6.18 10.07
CA SER A 129 9.30 -6.16 11.51
C SER A 129 9.22 -4.72 12.06
N LYS A 130 8.96 -4.56 13.36
CA LYS A 130 8.84 -3.23 13.99
C LYS A 130 10.07 -2.35 13.72
N ARG A 131 11.28 -2.91 13.82
CA ARG A 131 12.53 -2.18 13.59
C ARG A 131 12.61 -1.67 12.14
N VAL A 132 12.37 -2.56 11.18
CA VAL A 132 12.40 -2.25 9.75
C VAL A 132 11.34 -1.21 9.39
N ARG A 133 10.11 -1.38 9.90
CA ARG A 133 9.01 -0.43 9.68
C ARG A 133 9.37 0.98 10.17
N MET A 134 9.96 1.12 11.36
CA MET A 134 10.42 2.41 11.88
C MET A 134 11.53 3.04 11.03
N GLU A 135 12.44 2.24 10.52
CA GLU A 135 13.49 2.70 9.60
C GLU A 135 12.88 3.23 8.30
N VAL A 136 11.96 2.48 7.69
CA VAL A 136 11.24 2.90 6.47
C VAL A 136 10.42 4.16 6.71
N LEU A 137 9.67 4.26 7.82
CA LEU A 137 8.89 5.46 8.15
C LEU A 137 9.77 6.71 8.30
N ARG A 138 10.97 6.59 8.92
CA ARG A 138 11.92 7.69 9.00
C ARG A 138 12.49 8.08 7.65
N ASN A 139 12.77 7.10 6.80
CA ASN A 139 13.23 7.36 5.43
C ASN A 139 12.16 8.08 4.60
N ILE A 140 10.88 7.68 4.74
CA ILE A 140 9.75 8.37 4.11
C ILE A 140 9.69 9.82 4.59
N TYR A 141 9.70 10.05 5.91
CA TYR A 141 9.64 11.39 6.47
C TYR A 141 10.81 12.27 6.01
N SER A 142 12.03 11.73 6.05
CA SER A 142 13.23 12.48 5.65
C SER A 142 13.27 12.77 4.16
N GLY A 143 12.73 11.88 3.33
CA GLY A 143 12.72 12.01 1.87
C GLY A 143 11.62 12.89 1.31
N LEU A 144 10.52 13.06 2.05
CA LEU A 144 9.44 13.95 1.65
C LEU A 144 9.90 15.41 1.69
N ASN A 145 9.45 16.19 0.72
CA ASN A 145 9.53 17.64 0.76
C ASN A 145 8.62 18.20 1.87
N GLU A 146 8.87 19.44 2.32
CA GLU A 146 7.97 20.15 3.22
C GLU A 146 6.58 20.29 2.57
N GLY A 147 5.51 20.00 3.33
CA GLY A 147 4.15 19.93 2.81
C GLY A 147 3.82 18.64 2.06
N GLY A 148 4.77 17.72 1.93
CA GLY A 148 4.54 16.41 1.34
C GLY A 148 3.73 15.48 2.24
N ALA A 149 3.18 14.41 1.66
CA ALA A 149 2.30 13.48 2.34
C ALA A 149 2.71 12.01 2.20
N PHE A 150 2.33 11.23 3.20
CA PHE A 150 2.36 9.78 3.19
C PHE A 150 0.94 9.24 3.28
N LEU A 151 0.43 8.62 2.21
CA LEU A 151 -0.86 7.91 2.15
C LEU A 151 -0.61 6.43 2.35
N PHE A 152 -1.21 5.83 3.37
CA PHE A 152 -0.98 4.43 3.66
C PHE A 152 -2.23 3.70 4.12
N ALA A 153 -2.22 2.38 3.97
CA ALA A 153 -3.25 1.53 4.53
C ALA A 153 -2.63 0.28 5.18
N GLU A 154 -3.17 -0.08 6.36
CA GLU A 154 -2.70 -1.19 7.17
C GLU A 154 -3.86 -2.04 7.68
N LYS A 155 -3.64 -3.35 7.82
CA LYS A 155 -4.48 -4.21 8.65
C LYS A 155 -4.10 -3.98 10.11
N THR A 156 -5.08 -3.66 10.93
CA THR A 156 -4.91 -3.43 12.37
C THR A 156 -5.53 -4.56 13.19
N ILE A 157 -5.25 -4.56 14.49
CA ILE A 157 -5.89 -5.43 15.48
C ILE A 157 -6.61 -4.58 16.53
N CYS A 158 -7.64 -5.14 17.14
CA CYS A 158 -8.37 -4.50 18.23
C CYS A 158 -7.63 -4.67 19.57
N LYS A 159 -7.81 -3.72 20.49
CA LYS A 159 -7.33 -3.83 21.87
C LYS A 159 -8.05 -4.93 22.66
N SER A 160 -9.33 -5.12 22.40
CA SER A 160 -10.14 -6.18 23.01
C SER A 160 -10.04 -7.46 22.19
N ALA A 161 -9.64 -8.55 22.81
CA ALA A 161 -9.59 -9.87 22.17
C ALA A 161 -10.98 -10.31 21.69
N LEU A 162 -12.02 -10.11 22.51
CA LEU A 162 -13.40 -10.45 22.16
C LEU A 162 -13.88 -9.69 20.91
N VAL A 163 -13.63 -8.38 20.82
CA VAL A 163 -14.00 -7.58 19.65
C VAL A 163 -13.17 -7.99 18.43
N GLN A 164 -11.90 -8.35 18.63
CA GLN A 164 -11.04 -8.88 17.56
C GLN A 164 -11.62 -10.16 16.96
N GLU A 165 -12.10 -11.09 17.78
CA GLU A 165 -12.74 -12.31 17.30
C GLU A 165 -14.01 -12.01 16.50
N MET A 166 -14.90 -11.16 17.04
CA MET A 166 -16.13 -10.76 16.36
C MET A 166 -15.84 -10.14 14.97
N ILE A 167 -14.88 -9.22 14.88
CA ILE A 167 -14.47 -8.61 13.61
C ILE A 167 -13.85 -9.65 12.66
N THR A 168 -13.08 -10.59 13.20
CA THR A 168 -12.46 -11.64 12.39
C THR A 168 -13.51 -12.56 11.76
N PHE A 169 -14.51 -13.03 12.54
CA PHE A 169 -15.59 -13.85 12.01
C PHE A 169 -16.47 -13.09 11.02
N ASN A 170 -16.81 -11.84 11.32
CA ASN A 170 -17.55 -10.99 10.39
C ASN A 170 -16.79 -10.79 9.06
N PHE A 171 -15.46 -10.70 9.11
CA PHE A 171 -14.60 -10.62 7.91
C PHE A 171 -14.59 -11.94 7.14
N TYR A 172 -14.62 -13.10 7.80
CA TYR A 172 -14.73 -14.40 7.13
C TYR A 172 -16.10 -14.57 6.45
N ASP A 173 -17.17 -14.12 7.09
CA ASP A 173 -18.50 -14.14 6.50
C ASP A 173 -18.57 -13.28 5.24
N TYR A 174 -17.94 -12.08 5.24
CA TYR A 174 -17.79 -11.26 4.04
C TYR A 174 -17.02 -12.02 2.94
N LYS A 175 -15.89 -12.63 3.26
CA LYS A 175 -15.10 -13.39 2.28
C LYS A 175 -15.90 -14.54 1.66
N ARG A 176 -16.72 -15.23 2.44
CA ARG A 176 -17.57 -16.31 1.93
C ARG A 176 -18.73 -15.81 1.09
N SER A 177 -19.49 -14.85 1.63
CA SER A 177 -20.74 -14.40 1.02
C SER A 177 -20.53 -13.53 -0.21
N VAL A 178 -19.64 -12.54 -0.12
CA VAL A 178 -19.36 -11.54 -1.17
C VAL A 178 -18.12 -11.93 -1.97
N GLY A 179 -17.01 -12.24 -1.29
CA GLY A 179 -15.74 -12.61 -1.93
C GLY A 179 -15.77 -13.97 -2.64
N LYS A 180 -16.77 -14.83 -2.33
CA LYS A 180 -16.95 -16.17 -2.91
C LYS A 180 -15.77 -17.11 -2.68
N PHE A 181 -15.02 -16.91 -1.60
CA PHE A 181 -13.97 -17.82 -1.16
C PHE A 181 -14.56 -19.01 -0.40
N THR A 182 -13.97 -20.18 -0.55
CA THR A 182 -14.31 -21.35 0.27
C THR A 182 -13.78 -21.17 1.69
N SER A 183 -14.29 -21.95 2.63
CA SER A 183 -13.77 -21.96 4.00
C SER A 183 -12.31 -22.42 4.06
N GLU A 184 -11.92 -23.35 3.18
CA GLU A 184 -10.56 -23.84 3.05
C GLU A 184 -9.61 -22.75 2.55
N ASP A 185 -9.97 -22.03 1.48
CA ASP A 185 -9.19 -20.87 0.96
C ASP A 185 -8.94 -19.84 2.07
N ILE A 186 -9.99 -19.54 2.86
CA ILE A 186 -9.89 -18.57 3.95
C ILE A 186 -8.90 -19.04 5.00
N MET A 187 -9.03 -20.30 5.45
CA MET A 187 -8.19 -20.85 6.52
C MET A 187 -6.74 -21.01 6.09
N ASP A 188 -6.47 -21.44 4.87
CA ASP A 188 -5.10 -21.56 4.36
C ASP A 188 -4.43 -20.18 4.20
N LYS A 189 -5.19 -19.19 3.71
CA LYS A 189 -4.72 -17.82 3.66
C LYS A 189 -4.41 -17.27 5.05
N GLU A 190 -5.29 -17.49 6.03
CA GLU A 190 -5.05 -17.01 7.40
C GLU A 190 -3.84 -17.68 8.05
N ARG A 191 -3.62 -18.98 7.87
CA ARG A 191 -2.40 -19.65 8.36
C ARG A 191 -1.15 -19.02 7.80
N THR A 192 -1.12 -18.79 6.49
CA THR A 192 0.00 -18.16 5.80
C THR A 192 0.23 -16.73 6.28
N LEU A 193 -0.82 -15.91 6.31
CA LEU A 193 -0.71 -14.50 6.71
C LEU A 193 -0.35 -14.32 8.18
N ARG A 194 -0.82 -15.20 9.09
CA ARG A 194 -0.44 -15.18 10.52
C ARG A 194 1.05 -15.32 10.75
N HIS A 195 1.72 -16.09 9.92
CA HIS A 195 3.17 -16.23 9.97
C HIS A 195 3.90 -14.98 9.49
N MET A 196 3.38 -14.33 8.45
CA MET A 196 4.07 -13.24 7.73
C MET A 196 3.73 -11.85 8.28
N MET A 197 2.46 -11.59 8.57
CA MET A 197 2.00 -10.27 8.98
C MET A 197 2.37 -9.95 10.43
N LYS A 198 2.64 -8.67 10.67
CA LYS A 198 2.93 -8.10 12.00
C LYS A 198 1.96 -6.93 12.28
N PRO A 199 0.64 -7.20 12.35
CA PRO A 199 -0.34 -6.14 12.55
C PRO A 199 -0.21 -5.56 13.96
N ASN A 200 -0.54 -4.28 14.08
CA ASN A 200 -0.58 -3.53 15.35
C ASN A 200 -1.97 -2.94 15.56
N THR A 201 -2.25 -2.45 16.76
CA THR A 201 -3.44 -1.61 16.95
C THR A 201 -3.28 -0.29 16.19
N TRP A 202 -4.40 0.36 15.87
CA TRP A 202 -4.34 1.65 15.18
C TRP A 202 -3.50 2.67 15.94
N GLU A 203 -3.71 2.78 17.23
CA GLU A 203 -2.98 3.74 18.08
C GLU A 203 -1.47 3.49 18.07
N HIS A 204 -1.06 2.22 17.96
CA HIS A 204 0.37 1.90 17.84
C HIS A 204 0.91 2.28 16.46
N VAL A 205 0.13 2.09 15.39
CA VAL A 205 0.50 2.52 14.03
C VAL A 205 0.63 4.05 13.99
N GLU A 206 -0.37 4.78 14.48
CA GLU A 206 -0.38 6.23 14.58
C GLU A 206 0.83 6.76 15.35
N HIS A 207 1.10 6.17 16.52
CA HIS A 207 2.27 6.52 17.33
C HIS A 207 3.60 6.26 16.60
N MET A 208 3.73 5.17 15.86
CA MET A 208 4.94 4.91 15.06
C MET A 208 5.15 5.95 13.97
N VAL A 209 4.08 6.35 13.27
CA VAL A 209 4.15 7.36 12.21
C VAL A 209 4.51 8.73 12.80
N SER A 210 3.86 9.13 13.90
CA SER A 210 4.20 10.38 14.61
C SER A 210 5.65 10.38 15.12
N ASN A 211 6.13 9.26 15.66
CA ASN A 211 7.52 9.14 16.11
C ASN A 211 8.57 9.14 14.98
N ALA A 212 8.14 8.93 13.74
CA ALA A 212 9.02 9.11 12.58
C ALA A 212 9.21 10.58 12.20
N GLY A 213 8.36 11.49 12.72
CA GLY A 213 8.45 12.94 12.54
C GLY A 213 7.17 13.60 12.01
N PHE A 214 6.20 12.82 11.51
CA PHE A 214 4.96 13.37 10.93
C PHE A 214 4.16 14.18 11.96
N SER A 215 3.78 15.41 11.59
CA SER A 215 3.05 16.35 12.45
C SER A 215 1.57 16.01 12.58
N THR A 216 0.99 15.42 11.55
CA THR A 216 -0.42 15.05 11.46
C THR A 216 -0.54 13.62 10.98
N VAL A 217 -1.38 12.83 11.64
CA VAL A 217 -1.74 11.46 11.20
C VAL A 217 -3.25 11.32 11.33
N GLN A 218 -3.96 11.20 10.20
CA GLN A 218 -5.41 11.21 10.17
C GLN A 218 -5.98 10.04 9.36
N PRO A 219 -6.78 9.14 9.95
CA PRO A 219 -7.55 8.17 9.18
C PRO A 219 -8.58 8.86 8.27
N PHE A 220 -8.64 8.47 7.01
CA PHE A 220 -9.67 8.89 6.06
C PHE A 220 -10.59 7.73 5.65
N TRP A 221 -10.14 6.49 5.82
CA TRP A 221 -10.92 5.30 5.49
C TRP A 221 -10.77 4.22 6.58
N ARG A 222 -11.87 3.54 6.89
CA ARG A 222 -11.85 2.40 7.81
C ARG A 222 -12.89 1.35 7.43
N ASN A 223 -12.47 0.10 7.36
CA ASN A 223 -13.37 -1.02 7.13
C ASN A 223 -12.88 -2.27 7.87
N HIS A 224 -13.71 -2.84 8.76
CA HIS A 224 -13.30 -3.93 9.66
C HIS A 224 -11.97 -3.59 10.38
N ALA A 225 -10.99 -4.47 10.20
CA ALA A 225 -9.64 -4.30 10.75
C ALA A 225 -8.70 -3.47 9.85
N PHE A 226 -9.19 -2.91 8.75
CA PHE A 226 -8.37 -2.16 7.80
C PHE A 226 -8.55 -0.67 7.99
N VAL A 227 -7.44 0.07 7.97
CA VAL A 227 -7.42 1.53 8.13
C VAL A 227 -6.58 2.13 7.01
N GLY A 228 -7.12 3.13 6.32
CA GLY A 228 -6.39 4.03 5.42
C GLY A 228 -6.17 5.37 6.10
N ALA A 229 -4.98 5.94 6.02
CA ALA A 229 -4.62 7.18 6.68
C ALA A 229 -3.68 8.04 5.83
N ILE A 230 -3.70 9.34 6.13
CA ILE A 230 -2.77 10.33 5.63
C ILE A 230 -1.89 10.82 6.77
N ALA A 231 -0.61 11.00 6.48
CA ALA A 231 0.34 11.66 7.37
C ALA A 231 1.02 12.82 6.63
N LEU A 232 1.13 13.98 7.29
CA LEU A 232 1.72 15.21 6.72
C LEU A 232 3.09 15.49 7.36
N LYS A 233 4.04 15.87 6.52
CA LYS A 233 5.33 16.39 6.95
C LYS A 233 5.26 17.85 7.36
#